data_20ab08395dadafdeb0477fec28977c5d
#
_entry.id   20ab08395dadafdeb0477fec28977c5d
#
_cell.length_a   1.000
_cell.length_b   1.000
_cell.length_c   1.000
_cell.angle_alpha   90.00
_cell.angle_beta   90.00
_cell.angle_gamma   90.00
#
_symmetry.space_group_name_H-M   'P 1'
#
loop_
_entity.id
_entity.type
_entity.pdbx_description
1 polymer ?
#
loop_
_entity_poly.entity_id
_entity_poly.type
_entity_poly.pdbx_seq_one_letter_code
_entity_poly.pdbx_strand_id
1 'polypeptide(L)'
;MVRKNILLVEDNEVNRRLAGFLLRSQGYQVREATTALEAFEMLKNDHPDLIVMDIQLPGMDGLEVSRKLKEQPATADIPVIAVTSYAMKGDREKALAAGCAGYVTKPIDKTTFIQEVAAHVGNKSKTED
;
A
#
# COMPACT_ATOMS: atom_id res chain seq x y z
N MET A 1 -9.24 21.37 5.63
CA MET A 1 -8.50 20.19 6.03
C MET A 1 -8.23 19.29 4.85
N VAL A 2 -7.00 18.86 4.69
CA VAL A 2 -6.60 18.07 3.53
C VAL A 2 -6.68 16.58 3.85
N ARG A 3 -7.34 15.83 2.96
CA ARG A 3 -7.42 14.39 3.12
C ARG A 3 -6.14 13.74 2.65
N LYS A 4 -5.76 12.67 3.33
CA LYS A 4 -4.62 11.87 2.87
C LYS A 4 -5.06 11.01 1.70
N ASN A 5 -4.17 10.84 0.74
CA ASN A 5 -4.42 10.06 -0.47
C ASN A 5 -3.74 8.72 -0.39
N ILE A 6 -4.48 7.67 -0.73
CA ILE A 6 -3.95 6.31 -0.69
C ILE A 6 -4.15 5.69 -2.07
N LEU A 7 -3.10 5.05 -2.57
CA LEU A 7 -3.18 4.23 -3.77
C LEU A 7 -3.32 2.79 -3.34
N LEU A 8 -4.42 2.15 -3.74
CA LEU A 8 -4.70 0.77 -3.41
C LEU A 8 -4.49 -0.08 -4.64
N VAL A 9 -3.55 -1.03 -4.57
CA VAL A 9 -3.21 -1.90 -5.70
C VAL A 9 -3.64 -3.31 -5.35
N GLU A 10 -4.69 -3.79 -5.99
CA GLU A 10 -5.31 -5.07 -5.67
C GLU A 10 -6.10 -5.55 -6.88
N ASP A 11 -5.80 -6.74 -7.38
CA ASP A 11 -6.46 -7.26 -8.56
C ASP A 11 -7.80 -7.93 -8.27
N ASN A 12 -7.98 -8.47 -7.07
CA ASN A 12 -9.23 -9.13 -6.71
C ASN A 12 -10.29 -8.11 -6.36
N GLU A 13 -11.43 -8.17 -7.06
CA GLU A 13 -12.47 -7.17 -6.90
C GLU A 13 -13.04 -7.14 -5.48
N VAL A 14 -13.27 -8.31 -4.89
CA VAL A 14 -13.84 -8.37 -3.55
C VAL A 14 -12.90 -7.76 -2.53
N ASN A 15 -11.63 -8.13 -2.60
CA ASN A 15 -10.63 -7.58 -1.67
C ASN A 15 -10.44 -6.09 -1.88
N ARG A 16 -10.46 -5.65 -3.15
CA ARG A 16 -10.28 -4.24 -3.44
C ARG A 16 -11.45 -3.42 -2.91
N ARG A 17 -12.68 -3.94 -3.05
CA ARG A 17 -13.85 -3.25 -2.53
C ARG A 17 -13.81 -3.17 -1.01
N LEU A 18 -13.44 -4.25 -0.35
CA LEU A 18 -13.36 -4.25 1.10
C LEU A 18 -12.32 -3.26 1.60
N ALA A 19 -11.12 -3.35 1.08
CA ALA A 19 -10.06 -2.44 1.51
C ALA A 19 -10.42 -0.99 1.19
N GLY A 20 -10.95 -0.74 0.01
CA GLY A 20 -11.35 0.61 -0.37
C GLY A 20 -12.43 1.17 0.54
N PHE A 21 -13.41 0.34 0.86
CA PHE A 21 -14.48 0.76 1.75
C PHE A 21 -13.94 1.13 3.14
N LEU A 22 -13.08 0.28 3.68
CA LEU A 22 -12.50 0.53 4.99
C LEU A 22 -11.67 1.83 5.01
N LEU A 23 -10.88 2.03 3.97
CA LEU A 23 -10.06 3.23 3.89
C LEU A 23 -10.91 4.50 3.75
N ARG A 24 -11.91 4.46 2.89
CA ARG A 24 -12.77 5.61 2.71
C ARG A 24 -13.58 5.92 3.95
N SER A 25 -13.94 4.89 4.71
CA SER A 25 -14.69 5.11 5.95
C SER A 25 -13.86 5.84 6.99
N GLN A 26 -12.54 5.85 6.84
CA GLN A 26 -11.66 6.59 7.74
C GLN A 26 -11.32 7.99 7.22
N GLY A 27 -11.95 8.39 6.12
CA GLY A 27 -11.76 9.73 5.60
C GLY A 27 -10.67 9.87 4.56
N TYR A 28 -10.04 8.77 4.14
CA TYR A 28 -8.99 8.85 3.13
C TYR A 28 -9.59 8.93 1.74
N GLN A 29 -8.87 9.59 0.83
CA GLN A 29 -9.17 9.52 -0.58
C GLN A 29 -8.42 8.33 -1.15
N VAL A 30 -9.11 7.50 -1.93
CA VAL A 30 -8.54 6.25 -2.41
C VAL A 30 -8.62 6.20 -3.92
N ARG A 31 -7.49 5.93 -4.55
CA ARG A 31 -7.43 5.58 -5.96
C ARG A 31 -7.08 4.11 -6.04
N GLU A 32 -7.63 3.43 -7.04
CA GLU A 32 -7.49 1.99 -7.16
C GLU A 32 -6.80 1.62 -8.44
N ALA A 33 -5.86 0.69 -8.34
CA ALA A 33 -5.19 0.09 -9.49
C ALA A 33 -5.33 -1.42 -9.37
N THR A 34 -5.51 -2.09 -10.50
CA THR A 34 -5.69 -3.54 -10.50
C THR A 34 -4.43 -4.29 -10.91
N THR A 35 -3.44 -3.58 -11.43
CA THR A 35 -2.16 -4.17 -11.84
C THR A 35 -1.02 -3.25 -11.42
N ALA A 36 0.18 -3.82 -11.38
CA ALA A 36 1.37 -3.03 -11.09
C ALA A 36 1.61 -1.96 -12.17
N LEU A 37 1.36 -2.33 -13.42
CA LEU A 37 1.55 -1.39 -14.53
C LEU A 37 0.63 -0.19 -14.37
N GLU A 38 -0.63 -0.44 -14.06
CA GLU A 38 -1.58 0.64 -13.84
C GLU A 38 -1.14 1.53 -12.68
N ALA A 39 -0.62 0.92 -11.61
CA ALA A 39 -0.13 1.68 -10.47
C ALA A 39 1.03 2.60 -10.87
N PHE A 40 1.98 2.08 -11.64
CA PHE A 40 3.10 2.91 -12.11
C PHE A 40 2.62 4.07 -12.97
N GLU A 41 1.62 3.84 -13.82
CA GLU A 41 1.08 4.90 -14.65
C GLU A 41 0.45 6.00 -13.79
N MET A 42 -0.29 5.60 -12.79
CA MET A 42 -0.92 6.58 -11.89
C MET A 42 0.11 7.38 -11.11
N LEU A 43 1.21 6.74 -10.74
CA LEU A 43 2.24 7.41 -9.95
C LEU A 43 3.03 8.44 -10.75
N LYS A 44 2.91 8.44 -12.06
CA LYS A 44 3.54 9.47 -12.87
C LYS A 44 2.93 10.85 -12.62
N ASN A 45 1.66 10.88 -12.26
CA ASN A 45 0.94 12.13 -12.09
C ASN A 45 0.47 12.38 -10.67
N ASP A 46 0.51 11.36 -9.82
CA ASP A 46 0.04 11.45 -8.45
C ASP A 46 1.13 11.06 -7.48
N HIS A 47 1.11 11.68 -6.31
CA HIS A 47 2.04 11.33 -5.25
C HIS A 47 1.22 11.02 -4.00
N PRO A 48 0.74 9.78 -3.86
CA PRO A 48 -0.07 9.43 -2.71
C PRO A 48 0.73 9.47 -1.42
N ASP A 49 0.02 9.54 -0.32
CA ASP A 49 0.64 9.54 1.00
C ASP A 49 0.98 8.13 1.46
N LEU A 50 0.38 7.13 0.85
CA LEU A 50 0.58 5.74 1.21
C LEU A 50 0.18 4.86 0.04
N ILE A 51 0.86 3.73 -0.12
CA ILE A 51 0.46 2.69 -1.09
C ILE A 51 0.13 1.43 -0.30
N VAL A 52 -1.06 0.89 -0.53
CA VAL A 52 -1.45 -0.41 0.01
C VAL A 52 -1.43 -1.37 -1.18
N MET A 53 -0.57 -2.39 -1.12
CA MET A 53 -0.32 -3.22 -2.28
C MET A 53 -0.35 -4.70 -1.96
N ASP A 54 -1.18 -5.43 -2.72
CA ASP A 54 -1.18 -6.87 -2.69
C ASP A 54 0.12 -7.35 -3.34
N ILE A 55 0.90 -8.14 -2.62
CA ILE A 55 2.18 -8.59 -3.17
C ILE A 55 2.02 -9.80 -4.09
N GLN A 56 0.78 -10.26 -4.28
CA GLN A 56 0.50 -11.41 -5.13
C GLN A 56 -0.22 -10.99 -6.40
N LEU A 57 0.27 -9.94 -7.04
CA LEU A 57 -0.34 -9.43 -8.27
C LEU A 57 0.03 -10.30 -9.46
N PRO A 58 -0.90 -10.46 -10.42
CA PRO A 58 -0.60 -11.22 -11.63
C PRO A 58 0.53 -10.54 -12.41
N GLY A 59 1.45 -11.34 -12.91
CA GLY A 59 2.48 -10.85 -13.80
C GLY A 59 3.64 -10.13 -13.15
N MET A 60 3.55 -9.80 -11.88
CA MET A 60 4.66 -9.13 -11.22
C MET A 60 4.58 -9.35 -9.71
N ASP A 61 5.71 -9.70 -9.12
CA ASP A 61 5.83 -9.86 -7.68
C ASP A 61 5.74 -8.49 -7.02
N GLY A 62 4.81 -8.33 -6.06
CA GLY A 62 4.64 -7.07 -5.37
C GLY A 62 5.86 -6.59 -4.62
N LEU A 63 6.69 -7.52 -4.13
CA LEU A 63 7.93 -7.12 -3.47
C LEU A 63 8.89 -6.49 -4.47
N GLU A 64 8.89 -7.00 -5.70
CA GLU A 64 9.68 -6.40 -6.77
C GLU A 64 9.20 -4.99 -7.06
N VAL A 65 7.89 -4.80 -7.10
CA VAL A 65 7.31 -3.47 -7.30
C VAL A 65 7.75 -2.53 -6.20
N SER A 66 7.73 -3.00 -4.95
CA SER A 66 8.14 -2.16 -3.82
C SER A 66 9.61 -1.75 -3.96
N ARG A 67 10.48 -2.68 -4.35
CA ARG A 67 11.89 -2.35 -4.55
C ARG A 67 12.05 -1.29 -5.63
N LYS A 68 11.33 -1.43 -6.73
CA LYS A 68 11.41 -0.44 -7.82
C LYS A 68 10.96 0.93 -7.37
N LEU A 69 9.91 0.99 -6.57
CA LEU A 69 9.42 2.26 -6.05
C LEU A 69 10.47 2.92 -5.15
N LYS A 70 11.15 2.12 -4.34
CA LYS A 70 12.15 2.67 -3.42
C LYS A 70 13.42 3.12 -4.13
N GLU A 71 13.66 2.61 -5.33
CA GLU A 71 14.83 2.99 -6.10
C GLU A 71 14.66 4.32 -6.84
N GLN A 72 13.42 4.79 -6.98
CA GLN A 72 13.16 6.02 -7.72
C GLN A 72 12.95 7.18 -6.76
N PRO A 73 13.66 8.28 -6.95
CA PRO A 73 13.52 9.43 -6.03
C PRO A 73 12.09 9.94 -5.93
N ALA A 74 11.34 9.86 -7.01
CA ALA A 74 9.97 10.40 -7.01
C ALA A 74 9.02 9.62 -6.13
N THR A 75 9.31 8.34 -5.85
CA THR A 75 8.42 7.49 -5.09
C THR A 75 9.06 6.89 -3.84
N ALA A 76 10.35 7.11 -3.64
CA ALA A 76 11.09 6.47 -2.55
C ALA A 76 10.56 6.82 -1.18
N ASP A 77 9.98 8.00 -1.03
CA ASP A 77 9.48 8.46 0.25
C ASP A 77 8.06 8.02 0.57
N ILE A 78 7.38 7.34 -0.38
CA ILE A 78 6.01 6.90 -0.16
C ILE A 78 6.02 5.58 0.60
N PRO A 79 5.42 5.52 1.80
CA PRO A 79 5.39 4.25 2.53
C PRO A 79 4.49 3.24 1.83
N VAL A 80 4.90 1.98 1.84
CA VAL A 80 4.17 0.89 1.20
C VAL A 80 3.79 -0.13 2.26
N ILE A 81 2.51 -0.48 2.32
CA ILE A 81 2.04 -1.57 3.16
C ILE A 81 1.76 -2.76 2.26
N ALA A 82 2.45 -3.86 2.53
CA ALA A 82 2.27 -5.10 1.77
C ALA A 82 1.09 -5.87 2.34
N VAL A 83 0.23 -6.39 1.46
CA VAL A 83 -0.89 -7.24 1.85
C VAL A 83 -0.72 -8.59 1.18
N THR A 84 -0.87 -9.67 1.93
CA THR A 84 -0.62 -11.00 1.39
C THR A 84 -1.52 -12.06 2.02
N SER A 85 -1.87 -13.09 1.23
CA SER A 85 -2.59 -14.26 1.74
C SER A 85 -1.64 -15.26 2.39
N TYR A 86 -0.34 -15.14 2.10
CA TYR A 86 0.64 -16.09 2.63
C TYR A 86 1.31 -15.48 3.85
N ALA A 87 1.05 -16.08 5.01
CA ALA A 87 1.63 -15.60 6.26
C ALA A 87 2.69 -16.61 6.71
N MET A 88 3.67 -16.85 5.86
CA MET A 88 4.72 -17.81 6.16
C MET A 88 5.83 -17.14 6.94
N LYS A 89 6.54 -17.96 7.71
CA LYS A 89 7.66 -17.47 8.48
C LYS A 89 8.67 -16.80 7.55
N GLY A 90 9.10 -15.62 7.92
CA GLY A 90 10.06 -14.89 7.13
C GLY A 90 9.47 -13.96 6.08
N ASP A 91 8.16 -14.05 5.82
CA ASP A 91 7.54 -13.18 4.82
C ASP A 91 7.56 -11.72 5.24
N ARG A 92 7.35 -11.47 6.52
CA ARG A 92 7.40 -10.11 7.03
C ARG A 92 8.78 -9.50 6.81
N GLU A 93 9.82 -10.28 7.11
CA GLU A 93 11.19 -9.80 6.91
C GLU A 93 11.48 -9.54 5.44
N LYS A 94 10.95 -10.36 4.55
CA LYS A 94 11.13 -10.15 3.12
C LYS A 94 10.46 -8.86 2.67
N ALA A 95 9.27 -8.58 3.18
CA ALA A 95 8.57 -7.36 2.84
C ALA A 95 9.34 -6.14 3.33
N LEU A 96 9.82 -6.19 4.56
CA LEU A 96 10.58 -5.08 5.12
C LEU A 96 11.89 -4.88 4.37
N ALA A 97 12.55 -5.98 3.97
CA ALA A 97 13.79 -5.91 3.20
C ALA A 97 13.55 -5.31 1.81
N ALA A 98 12.35 -5.46 1.27
CA ALA A 98 12.00 -4.87 -0.01
C ALA A 98 11.60 -3.40 0.11
N GLY A 99 11.64 -2.85 1.31
CA GLY A 99 11.34 -1.44 1.53
C GLY A 99 9.91 -1.15 1.98
N CYS A 100 9.12 -2.19 2.26
CA CYS A 100 7.77 -1.96 2.76
C CYS A 100 7.80 -1.44 4.19
N ALA A 101 6.92 -0.50 4.49
CA ALA A 101 6.84 0.06 5.83
C ALA A 101 5.99 -0.80 6.75
N GLY A 102 5.02 -1.53 6.21
CA GLY A 102 4.13 -2.35 6.99
C GLY A 102 3.72 -3.61 6.25
N TYR A 103 2.99 -4.47 6.93
CA TYR A 103 2.68 -5.80 6.42
C TYR A 103 1.35 -6.25 7.04
N VAL A 104 0.40 -6.64 6.20
CA VAL A 104 -0.92 -7.09 6.64
C VAL A 104 -1.24 -8.40 5.94
N THR A 105 -1.79 -9.36 6.70
CA THR A 105 -2.18 -10.64 6.12
C THR A 105 -3.67 -10.67 5.82
N LYS A 106 -4.03 -11.44 4.79
CA LYS A 106 -5.42 -11.69 4.43
C LYS A 106 -5.90 -12.93 5.17
N PRO A 107 -7.18 -13.04 5.47
CA PRO A 107 -8.22 -12.06 5.19
C PRO A 107 -8.02 -10.80 6.02
N ILE A 108 -8.39 -9.67 5.43
CA ILE A 108 -8.16 -8.39 6.09
C ILE A 108 -9.02 -8.27 7.34
N ASP A 109 -8.35 -8.05 8.47
CA ASP A 109 -9.02 -7.77 9.72
C ASP A 109 -9.19 -6.25 9.80
N LYS A 110 -10.42 -5.81 9.97
CA LYS A 110 -10.74 -4.39 9.94
C LYS A 110 -9.87 -3.58 10.88
N THR A 111 -9.81 -3.99 12.14
CA THR A 111 -9.08 -3.24 13.15
C THR A 111 -7.59 -3.19 12.86
N THR A 112 -7.00 -4.34 12.56
CA THR A 112 -5.57 -4.42 12.27
C THR A 112 -5.21 -3.60 11.04
N PHE A 113 -6.03 -3.70 9.99
CA PHE A 113 -5.77 -2.99 8.75
C PHE A 113 -5.81 -1.48 8.97
N ILE A 114 -6.85 -0.99 9.63
CA ILE A 114 -7.00 0.43 9.89
C ILE A 114 -5.86 0.96 10.75
N GLN A 115 -5.46 0.20 11.76
CA GLN A 115 -4.36 0.60 12.63
C GLN A 115 -3.04 0.69 11.88
N GLU A 116 -2.79 -0.29 11.01
CA GLU A 116 -1.56 -0.31 10.24
C GLU A 116 -1.49 0.87 9.30
N VAL A 117 -2.60 1.16 8.62
CA VAL A 117 -2.65 2.31 7.72
C VAL A 117 -2.42 3.61 8.49
N ALA A 118 -3.11 3.77 9.61
CA ALA A 118 -2.97 4.99 10.40
C ALA A 118 -1.56 5.18 10.91
N ALA A 119 -0.87 4.08 11.21
CA ALA A 119 0.49 4.17 11.73
C ALA A 119 1.48 4.69 10.69
N HIS A 120 1.18 4.50 9.41
CA HIS A 120 2.16 4.83 8.36
C HIS A 120 1.74 5.97 7.45
N VAL A 121 0.43 6.22 7.31
CA VAL A 121 -0.03 7.21 6.35
C VAL A 121 0.43 8.62 6.70
N GLY A 122 0.68 8.90 7.95
CA GLY A 122 1.10 10.22 8.40
C GLY A 122 2.58 10.40 8.55
N ASN A 123 3.38 9.39 8.21
CA ASN A 123 4.82 9.45 8.48
C ASN A 123 5.51 10.65 7.85
N LYS A 124 5.15 10.97 6.63
CA LYS A 124 5.78 12.09 5.94
C LYS A 124 5.48 13.42 6.60
N SER A 125 4.26 13.57 7.07
CA SER A 125 3.85 14.86 7.60
C SER A 125 4.29 15.08 9.03
N LYS A 126 4.78 14.07 9.70
CA LYS A 126 5.26 14.24 11.06
C LYS A 126 6.47 15.14 11.16
N THR A 127 7.25 15.19 10.12
CA THR A 127 8.49 15.92 10.16
C THR A 127 8.32 17.42 10.14
N GLU A 128 7.14 17.88 9.82
CA GLU A 128 6.92 19.31 9.74
C GLU A 128 6.48 19.93 11.03
N ASP A 129 6.25 19.16 12.03
CA ASP A 129 5.73 19.70 13.28
C ASP A 129 6.78 20.43 14.10
#